data_c659dd13a008165a7e758ffd5fadb0fe
#
_entry.id   c659dd13a008165a7e758ffd5fadb0fe
#
_cell.length_a   1.000
_cell.length_b   1.000
_cell.length_c   1.000
_cell.angle_alpha   90.00
_cell.angle_beta   90.00
_cell.angle_gamma   90.00
#
_symmetry.space_group_name_H-M   'P 1'
#
loop_
_entity.id
_entity.type
_entity.pdbx_description
1 polymer ?
#
loop_
_entity_poly.entity_id
_entity_poly.type
_entity_poly.pdbx_seq_one_letter_code
_entity_poly.pdbx_strand_id
1 'polypeptide(L)'
;MLLYLFMSNISFDYSNTNILVTGGTSGIGKAIAEAYLASGANVTITGTKSSKEEYQDISKDFSYIKLNLEDKTNIDNIKKSIKKLDILINNAGLSFPDGKSEDDPDIFDRAVYIHLNSFYRLSNLLQPILTRSNFQGGASIIGIASMTSFFGMPIVPGYGAGKGGLVQLIKTLSMKWAEQSIRVNAVAAGYIKTRMTEPIINSEEFSKDILNRIALKKFGDPADIANAVLFLTSSSGRYITGETLRVDGGYSISS
;
A
#
# COMPACT_ATOMS: atom_id res chain seq x y z
N MET A 1 -28.59 32.56 -14.81
CA MET A 1 -27.21 32.09 -15.09
C MET A 1 -26.82 31.18 -13.96
N LEU A 2 -27.18 29.86 -14.08
CA LEU A 2 -26.87 28.85 -13.08
C LEU A 2 -25.38 28.52 -13.19
N LEU A 3 -24.60 28.88 -12.18
CA LEU A 3 -23.26 28.32 -11.96
C LEU A 3 -23.43 26.83 -11.61
N TYR A 4 -23.23 25.95 -12.58
CA TYR A 4 -22.96 24.54 -12.30
C TYR A 4 -21.61 24.46 -11.59
N LEU A 5 -21.64 24.41 -10.27
CA LEU A 5 -20.53 23.86 -9.48
C LEU A 5 -20.48 22.36 -9.83
N PHE A 6 -19.73 22.02 -10.86
CA PHE A 6 -19.28 20.64 -11.07
C PHE A 6 -18.29 20.30 -9.94
N MET A 7 -18.80 19.89 -8.81
CA MET A 7 -18.04 19.00 -7.94
C MET A 7 -18.04 17.64 -8.66
N SER A 8 -17.07 17.45 -9.57
CA SER A 8 -16.83 16.15 -10.17
C SER A 8 -16.21 15.25 -9.08
N ASN A 9 -17.05 14.67 -8.23
CA ASN A 9 -16.63 13.55 -7.43
C ASN A 9 -16.30 12.42 -8.41
N ILE A 10 -15.00 12.10 -8.55
CA ILE A 10 -14.59 10.93 -9.30
C ILE A 10 -15.15 9.73 -8.54
N SER A 11 -16.07 9.00 -9.16
CA SER A 11 -16.57 7.75 -8.62
C SER A 11 -15.87 6.58 -9.30
N PHE A 12 -15.46 5.61 -8.49
CA PHE A 12 -14.91 4.35 -8.98
C PHE A 12 -15.94 3.24 -8.74
N ASP A 13 -16.13 2.35 -9.71
CA ASP A 13 -16.95 1.16 -9.58
C ASP A 13 -16.05 -0.08 -9.56
N TYR A 14 -16.08 -0.78 -8.43
CA TYR A 14 -15.38 -2.04 -8.20
C TYR A 14 -16.37 -3.18 -7.89
N SER A 15 -17.62 -3.05 -8.32
CA SER A 15 -18.64 -4.09 -8.14
C SER A 15 -18.13 -5.44 -8.65
N ASN A 16 -18.34 -6.50 -7.86
CA ASN A 16 -17.89 -7.87 -8.15
C ASN A 16 -16.36 -8.06 -8.25
N THR A 17 -15.56 -7.09 -7.85
CA THR A 17 -14.10 -7.18 -7.85
C THR A 17 -13.59 -7.73 -6.50
N ASN A 18 -12.64 -8.65 -6.53
CA ASN A 18 -12.08 -9.29 -5.34
C ASN A 18 -10.72 -8.65 -5.01
N ILE A 19 -10.63 -8.03 -3.85
CA ILE A 19 -9.48 -7.25 -3.42
C ILE A 19 -8.84 -7.88 -2.18
N LEU A 20 -7.53 -8.02 -2.17
CA LEU A 20 -6.75 -8.35 -0.97
C LEU A 20 -5.91 -7.14 -0.56
N VAL A 21 -6.11 -6.65 0.66
CA VAL A 21 -5.30 -5.56 1.25
C VAL A 21 -4.52 -6.10 2.44
N THR A 22 -3.20 -6.18 2.32
CA THR A 22 -2.37 -6.58 3.47
C THR A 22 -2.23 -5.43 4.46
N GLY A 23 -2.33 -5.74 5.77
CA GLY A 23 -2.31 -4.71 6.81
C GLY A 23 -3.51 -3.75 6.73
N GLY A 24 -4.68 -4.25 6.32
CA GLY A 24 -5.91 -3.46 6.15
C GLY A 24 -6.62 -3.10 7.47
N THR A 25 -5.98 -3.32 8.61
CA THR A 25 -6.59 -3.11 9.93
C THR A 25 -6.36 -1.73 10.53
N SER A 26 -5.53 -0.89 9.92
CA SER A 26 -5.24 0.48 10.39
C SER A 26 -4.63 1.35 9.30
N GLY A 27 -4.59 2.66 9.54
CA GLY A 27 -3.86 3.64 8.73
C GLY A 27 -4.19 3.60 7.24
N ILE A 28 -3.17 3.64 6.40
CA ILE A 28 -3.29 3.64 4.94
C ILE A 28 -4.04 2.40 4.44
N GLY A 29 -3.69 1.21 4.95
CA GLY A 29 -4.33 -0.04 4.53
C GLY A 29 -5.83 -0.07 4.83
N LYS A 30 -6.24 0.41 6.00
CA LYS A 30 -7.66 0.54 6.37
C LYS A 30 -8.39 1.49 5.42
N ALA A 31 -7.83 2.67 5.18
CA ALA A 31 -8.44 3.65 4.27
C ALA A 31 -8.58 3.11 2.83
N ILE A 32 -7.58 2.37 2.33
CA ILE A 32 -7.66 1.70 1.02
C ILE A 32 -8.79 0.66 1.02
N ALA A 33 -8.86 -0.18 2.06
CA ALA A 33 -9.89 -1.22 2.17
C ALA A 33 -11.30 -0.62 2.23
N GLU A 34 -11.49 0.44 3.01
CA GLU A 34 -12.77 1.16 3.13
C GLU A 34 -13.18 1.82 1.80
N ALA A 35 -12.22 2.43 1.09
CA ALA A 35 -12.48 3.04 -0.22
C ALA A 35 -12.93 2.00 -1.26
N TYR A 36 -12.32 0.82 -1.30
CA TYR A 36 -12.77 -0.27 -2.16
C TYR A 36 -14.15 -0.80 -1.76
N LEU A 37 -14.40 -0.99 -0.46
CA LEU A 37 -15.70 -1.43 0.02
C LEU A 37 -16.81 -0.45 -0.36
N ALA A 38 -16.57 0.86 -0.17
CA ALA A 38 -17.49 1.92 -0.57
C ALA A 38 -17.71 1.98 -2.10
N SER A 39 -16.76 1.46 -2.89
CA SER A 39 -16.85 1.34 -4.35
C SER A 39 -17.44 -0.01 -4.81
N GLY A 40 -18.02 -0.80 -3.90
CA GLY A 40 -18.76 -2.04 -4.21
C GLY A 40 -17.91 -3.32 -4.31
N ALA A 41 -16.62 -3.28 -3.93
CA ALA A 41 -15.73 -4.43 -3.99
C ALA A 41 -15.97 -5.45 -2.88
N ASN A 42 -15.60 -6.71 -3.13
CA ASN A 42 -15.42 -7.75 -2.12
C ASN A 42 -14.02 -7.62 -1.53
N VAL A 43 -13.89 -7.13 -0.31
CA VAL A 43 -12.60 -6.81 0.28
C VAL A 43 -12.21 -7.83 1.35
N THR A 44 -11.05 -8.44 1.18
CA THR A 44 -10.35 -9.22 2.20
C THR A 44 -9.20 -8.40 2.74
N ILE A 45 -9.13 -8.24 4.06
CA ILE A 45 -8.02 -7.59 4.74
C ILE A 45 -7.17 -8.60 5.50
N THR A 46 -5.91 -8.25 5.76
CA THR A 46 -5.08 -9.06 6.67
C THR A 46 -4.59 -8.25 7.86
N GLY A 47 -4.27 -8.97 8.93
CA GLY A 47 -3.66 -8.46 10.14
C GLY A 47 -2.96 -9.57 10.91
N THR A 48 -2.28 -9.25 11.99
CA THR A 48 -1.48 -10.21 12.78
C THR A 48 -2.25 -10.89 13.90
N LYS A 49 -3.38 -10.32 14.35
CA LYS A 49 -4.23 -10.91 15.41
C LYS A 49 -4.99 -12.14 14.90
N SER A 50 -5.55 -12.90 15.81
CA SER A 50 -6.23 -14.16 15.47
C SER A 50 -7.53 -13.95 14.73
N SER A 51 -8.25 -12.85 15.01
CA SER A 51 -9.51 -12.50 14.35
C SER A 51 -9.65 -10.98 14.14
N LYS A 52 -10.60 -10.56 13.30
CA LYS A 52 -10.84 -9.14 13.02
C LYS A 52 -11.51 -8.41 14.20
N GLU A 53 -12.25 -9.13 15.03
CA GLU A 53 -12.94 -8.60 16.20
C GLU A 53 -11.99 -8.07 17.28
N GLU A 54 -10.73 -8.49 17.24
CA GLU A 54 -9.67 -7.97 18.12
C GLU A 54 -9.16 -6.59 17.72
N TYR A 55 -9.60 -6.06 16.56
CA TYR A 55 -9.28 -4.71 16.11
C TYR A 55 -10.47 -3.79 16.33
N GLN A 56 -10.19 -2.54 16.69
CA GLN A 56 -11.22 -1.50 16.82
C GLN A 56 -11.61 -0.95 15.45
N ASP A 57 -12.88 -0.56 15.30
CA ASP A 57 -13.42 0.15 14.14
C ASP A 57 -13.16 -0.54 12.79
N ILE A 58 -13.23 -1.86 12.74
CA ILE A 58 -13.14 -2.63 11.50
C ILE A 58 -14.54 -3.01 11.03
N SER A 59 -14.84 -2.69 9.76
CA SER A 59 -16.14 -3.06 9.16
C SER A 59 -16.38 -4.57 9.25
N LYS A 60 -17.60 -4.93 9.61
CA LYS A 60 -18.08 -6.34 9.59
C LYS A 60 -18.09 -6.92 8.18
N ASP A 61 -18.18 -6.07 7.15
CA ASP A 61 -18.28 -6.47 5.75
C ASP A 61 -16.93 -6.91 5.15
N PHE A 62 -15.82 -6.66 5.84
CA PHE A 62 -14.53 -7.21 5.44
C PHE A 62 -14.42 -8.69 5.75
N SER A 63 -13.94 -9.48 4.79
CA SER A 63 -13.33 -10.79 5.06
C SER A 63 -11.96 -10.57 5.71
N TYR A 64 -11.54 -11.47 6.59
CA TYR A 64 -10.28 -11.36 7.32
C TYR A 64 -9.44 -12.63 7.20
N ILE A 65 -8.13 -12.44 7.03
CA ILE A 65 -7.14 -13.52 7.07
C ILE A 65 -5.99 -13.07 8.00
N LYS A 66 -5.64 -13.91 8.98
CA LYS A 66 -4.44 -13.69 9.77
C LYS A 66 -3.21 -13.87 8.87
N LEU A 67 -2.33 -12.87 8.86
CA LEU A 67 -1.09 -12.90 8.09
C LEU A 67 0.02 -12.17 8.83
N ASN A 68 1.07 -12.90 9.17
CA ASN A 68 2.35 -12.34 9.57
C ASN A 68 3.33 -12.47 8.39
N LEU A 69 3.82 -11.34 7.87
CA LEU A 69 4.74 -11.30 6.72
C LEU A 69 6.14 -11.83 7.05
N GLU A 70 6.54 -11.88 8.32
CA GLU A 70 7.81 -12.45 8.75
C GLU A 70 7.78 -13.99 8.78
N ASP A 71 6.59 -14.58 8.80
CA ASP A 71 6.41 -16.03 8.77
C ASP A 71 6.16 -16.52 7.34
N LYS A 72 7.18 -17.15 6.75
CA LYS A 72 7.12 -17.72 5.41
C LYS A 72 5.98 -18.71 5.25
N THR A 73 5.71 -19.52 6.27
CA THR A 73 4.64 -20.52 6.28
C THR A 73 3.26 -19.83 6.25
N ASN A 74 3.11 -18.71 6.97
CA ASN A 74 1.90 -17.89 6.93
C ASN A 74 1.64 -17.35 5.52
N ILE A 75 2.68 -16.82 4.86
CA ILE A 75 2.56 -16.34 3.48
C ILE A 75 2.16 -17.48 2.55
N ASP A 76 2.83 -18.64 2.63
CA ASP A 76 2.56 -19.77 1.74
C ASP A 76 1.15 -20.34 1.91
N ASN A 77 0.60 -20.27 3.11
CA ASN A 77 -0.74 -20.77 3.42
C ASN A 77 -1.88 -19.84 2.94
N ILE A 78 -1.63 -18.55 2.70
CA ILE A 78 -2.69 -17.60 2.30
C ILE A 78 -3.40 -18.03 1.02
N LYS A 79 -2.68 -18.68 0.11
CA LYS A 79 -3.23 -19.23 -1.15
C LYS A 79 -4.41 -20.20 -0.91
N LYS A 80 -4.44 -20.88 0.22
CA LYS A 80 -5.54 -21.81 0.56
C LYS A 80 -6.86 -21.09 0.78
N SER A 81 -6.78 -19.84 1.26
CA SER A 81 -7.95 -19.00 1.58
C SER A 81 -8.39 -18.11 0.41
N ILE A 82 -7.49 -17.78 -0.51
CA ILE A 82 -7.77 -16.90 -1.65
C ILE A 82 -8.09 -17.73 -2.90
N LYS A 83 -9.36 -17.75 -3.30
CA LYS A 83 -9.81 -18.52 -4.49
C LYS A 83 -9.97 -17.66 -5.74
N LYS A 84 -10.33 -16.38 -5.56
CA LYS A 84 -10.46 -15.36 -6.61
C LYS A 84 -9.73 -14.11 -6.14
N LEU A 85 -9.04 -13.45 -7.05
CA LEU A 85 -8.33 -12.22 -6.77
C LEU A 85 -8.19 -11.42 -8.06
N ASP A 86 -8.57 -10.17 -8.02
CA ASP A 86 -8.45 -9.23 -9.13
C ASP A 86 -7.39 -8.18 -8.82
N ILE A 87 -7.29 -7.75 -7.55
CA ILE A 87 -6.35 -6.72 -7.14
C ILE A 87 -5.67 -7.12 -5.81
N LEU A 88 -4.34 -7.02 -5.78
CA LEU A 88 -3.51 -7.23 -4.60
C LEU A 88 -2.88 -5.90 -4.16
N ILE A 89 -3.17 -5.48 -2.93
CA ILE A 89 -2.54 -4.32 -2.30
C ILE A 89 -1.56 -4.79 -1.23
N ASN A 90 -0.27 -4.68 -1.53
CA ASN A 90 0.81 -4.92 -0.58
C ASN A 90 1.09 -3.64 0.20
N ASN A 91 0.38 -3.47 1.31
CA ASN A 91 0.49 -2.31 2.18
C ASN A 91 1.17 -2.65 3.52
N ALA A 92 0.99 -3.87 4.04
CA ALA A 92 1.54 -4.24 5.33
C ALA A 92 3.05 -3.96 5.42
N GLY A 93 3.43 -3.35 6.52
CA GLY A 93 4.81 -2.96 6.80
C GLY A 93 4.90 -2.26 8.15
N LEU A 94 6.11 -2.11 8.65
CA LEU A 94 6.39 -1.40 9.90
C LEU A 94 7.77 -0.75 9.81
N SER A 95 7.98 0.32 10.56
CA SER A 95 9.30 0.91 10.81
C SER A 95 9.77 0.48 12.19
N PHE A 96 11.08 0.36 12.37
CA PHE A 96 11.69 -0.05 13.63
C PHE A 96 11.11 -1.34 14.18
N PRO A 97 11.40 -2.52 13.55
CA PRO A 97 10.96 -3.81 14.06
C PRO A 97 11.26 -3.95 15.57
N ASP A 98 10.24 -4.29 16.36
CA ASP A 98 10.30 -4.36 17.84
C ASP A 98 10.73 -3.06 18.52
N GLY A 99 10.62 -1.90 17.87
CA GLY A 99 11.06 -0.60 18.40
C GLY A 99 12.58 -0.43 18.48
N LYS A 100 13.34 -1.30 17.80
CA LYS A 100 14.81 -1.29 17.80
C LYS A 100 15.36 -0.48 16.62
N SER A 101 16.61 0.00 16.77
CA SER A 101 17.34 0.69 15.69
C SER A 101 17.63 -0.26 14.53
N GLU A 102 17.48 0.23 13.31
CA GLU A 102 17.87 -0.48 12.09
C GLU A 102 19.40 -0.41 11.82
N ASP A 103 20.20 0.21 12.73
CA ASP A 103 21.66 0.08 12.74
C ASP A 103 22.10 -1.31 13.19
N ASP A 104 21.25 -2.06 13.89
CA ASP A 104 21.46 -3.47 14.17
C ASP A 104 21.23 -4.28 12.88
N PRO A 105 22.24 -5.06 12.40
CA PRO A 105 22.14 -5.84 11.18
C PRO A 105 20.95 -6.80 11.12
N ASP A 106 20.57 -7.42 12.23
CA ASP A 106 19.41 -8.34 12.28
C ASP A 106 18.09 -7.56 12.10
N ILE A 107 18.01 -6.36 12.65
CA ILE A 107 16.83 -5.47 12.48
C ILE A 107 16.77 -4.91 11.06
N PHE A 108 17.93 -4.54 10.50
CA PHE A 108 18.05 -4.15 9.09
C PHE A 108 17.53 -5.26 8.17
N ASP A 109 18.00 -6.49 8.34
CA ASP A 109 17.59 -7.64 7.53
C ASP A 109 16.07 -7.90 7.64
N ARG A 110 15.50 -7.77 8.84
CA ARG A 110 14.05 -7.90 9.06
C ARG A 110 13.28 -6.79 8.34
N ALA A 111 13.75 -5.54 8.40
CA ALA A 111 13.11 -4.43 7.69
C ALA A 111 13.12 -4.66 6.18
N VAL A 112 14.26 -5.04 5.60
CA VAL A 112 14.37 -5.41 4.18
C VAL A 112 13.44 -6.57 3.84
N TYR A 113 13.41 -7.61 4.67
CA TYR A 113 12.54 -8.75 4.45
C TYR A 113 11.06 -8.36 4.41
N ILE A 114 10.60 -7.57 5.38
CA ILE A 114 9.20 -7.13 5.46
C ILE A 114 8.80 -6.27 4.26
N HIS A 115 9.68 -5.36 3.82
CA HIS A 115 9.33 -4.37 2.81
C HIS A 115 9.60 -4.78 1.36
N LEU A 116 10.48 -5.75 1.14
CA LEU A 116 10.88 -6.20 -0.20
C LEU A 116 10.58 -7.69 -0.41
N ASN A 117 11.15 -8.56 0.41
CA ASN A 117 11.09 -10.00 0.17
C ASN A 117 9.66 -10.53 0.33
N SER A 118 8.92 -10.07 1.35
CA SER A 118 7.52 -10.47 1.57
C SER A 118 6.61 -10.03 0.43
N PHE A 119 6.83 -8.80 -0.10
CA PHE A 119 6.13 -8.32 -1.29
C PHE A 119 6.32 -9.25 -2.48
N TYR A 120 7.58 -9.58 -2.80
CA TYR A 120 7.88 -10.49 -3.91
C TYR A 120 7.25 -11.85 -3.70
N ARG A 121 7.44 -12.43 -2.51
CA ARG A 121 6.93 -13.77 -2.17
C ARG A 121 5.41 -13.84 -2.30
N LEU A 122 4.68 -12.90 -1.72
CA LEU A 122 3.23 -12.87 -1.76
C LEU A 122 2.70 -12.61 -3.16
N SER A 123 3.28 -11.65 -3.88
CA SER A 123 2.89 -11.33 -5.25
C SER A 123 3.10 -12.52 -6.19
N ASN A 124 4.25 -13.18 -6.12
CA ASN A 124 4.56 -14.35 -6.93
C ASN A 124 3.65 -15.55 -6.59
N LEU A 125 3.31 -15.74 -5.31
CA LEU A 125 2.42 -16.82 -4.87
C LEU A 125 0.99 -16.65 -5.39
N LEU A 126 0.49 -15.39 -5.43
CA LEU A 126 -0.89 -15.07 -5.82
C LEU A 126 -1.02 -14.76 -7.32
N GLN A 127 0.08 -14.56 -8.04
CA GLN A 127 0.10 -14.28 -9.47
C GLN A 127 -0.75 -15.27 -10.29
N PRO A 128 -0.73 -16.62 -10.09
CA PRO A 128 -1.55 -17.53 -10.86
C PRO A 128 -3.07 -17.39 -10.61
N ILE A 129 -3.47 -16.74 -9.51
CA ILE A 129 -4.87 -16.42 -9.25
C ILE A 129 -5.23 -15.14 -10.00
N LEU A 130 -4.37 -14.11 -9.95
CA LEU A 130 -4.53 -12.84 -10.66
C LEU A 130 -4.63 -13.02 -12.17
N THR A 131 -3.87 -13.95 -12.77
CA THR A 131 -3.94 -14.27 -14.20
C THR A 131 -5.35 -14.70 -14.66
N ARG A 132 -6.20 -15.16 -13.74
CA ARG A 132 -7.58 -15.59 -14.03
C ARG A 132 -8.61 -14.49 -13.82
N SER A 133 -8.17 -13.28 -13.53
CA SER A 133 -9.05 -12.12 -13.37
C SER A 133 -9.71 -11.74 -14.70
N ASN A 134 -11.02 -11.46 -14.63
CA ASN A 134 -11.79 -10.88 -15.72
C ASN A 134 -12.17 -9.42 -15.45
N PHE A 135 -11.51 -8.78 -14.48
CA PHE A 135 -11.76 -7.38 -14.16
C PHE A 135 -11.43 -6.48 -15.34
N GLN A 136 -12.33 -5.58 -15.70
CA GLN A 136 -12.22 -4.74 -16.90
C GLN A 136 -10.98 -3.82 -16.89
N GLY A 137 -10.48 -3.47 -15.72
CA GLY A 137 -9.23 -2.72 -15.53
C GLY A 137 -7.96 -3.56 -15.70
N GLY A 138 -8.08 -4.89 -15.91
CA GLY A 138 -7.00 -5.86 -15.80
C GLY A 138 -6.64 -6.17 -14.33
N ALA A 139 -6.05 -7.32 -14.09
CA ALA A 139 -5.51 -7.63 -12.77
C ALA A 139 -4.45 -6.61 -12.37
N SER A 140 -4.37 -6.28 -11.08
CA SER A 140 -3.44 -5.26 -10.62
C SER A 140 -2.76 -5.62 -9.29
N ILE A 141 -1.47 -5.31 -9.19
CA ILE A 141 -0.71 -5.38 -7.94
C ILE A 141 -0.22 -3.98 -7.61
N ILE A 142 -0.49 -3.52 -6.40
CA ILE A 142 0.03 -2.25 -5.88
C ILE A 142 0.95 -2.52 -4.69
N GLY A 143 2.15 -1.94 -4.74
CA GLY A 143 3.04 -1.84 -3.57
C GLY A 143 2.91 -0.46 -2.93
N ILE A 144 2.78 -0.39 -1.60
CA ILE A 144 2.91 0.88 -0.89
C ILE A 144 4.39 1.11 -0.63
N ALA A 145 4.97 1.97 -1.45
CA ALA A 145 6.33 2.47 -1.34
C ALA A 145 6.38 3.67 -0.37
N SER A 146 7.46 4.39 -0.35
CA SER A 146 7.68 5.55 0.51
C SER A 146 8.44 6.62 -0.26
N MET A 147 8.36 7.86 0.18
CA MET A 147 9.29 8.91 -0.26
C MET A 147 10.77 8.51 -0.03
N THR A 148 11.06 7.71 1.02
CA THR A 148 12.41 7.17 1.29
C THR A 148 12.91 6.21 0.20
N SER A 149 12.06 5.81 -0.74
CA SER A 149 12.50 5.09 -1.95
C SER A 149 13.36 5.95 -2.88
N PHE A 150 13.38 7.27 -2.71
CA PHE A 150 14.00 8.23 -3.63
C PHE A 150 15.10 9.08 -3.00
N PHE A 151 15.23 9.07 -1.67
CA PHE A 151 16.31 9.78 -0.97
C PHE A 151 16.68 9.04 0.33
N GLY A 152 17.89 9.31 0.82
CA GLY A 152 18.40 8.70 2.05
C GLY A 152 17.73 9.27 3.31
N MET A 153 17.40 8.37 4.25
CA MET A 153 16.96 8.72 5.60
C MET A 153 17.80 7.91 6.60
N PRO A 154 18.76 8.55 7.30
CA PRO A 154 19.75 7.83 8.10
C PRO A 154 19.18 6.93 9.19
N ILE A 155 18.04 7.29 9.77
CA ILE A 155 17.45 6.57 10.91
C ILE A 155 16.73 5.27 10.52
N VAL A 156 16.51 4.99 9.24
CA VAL A 156 15.78 3.81 8.73
C VAL A 156 16.46 3.20 7.51
N PRO A 157 17.73 2.74 7.63
CA PRO A 157 18.49 2.25 6.48
C PRO A 157 17.87 0.99 5.84
N GLY A 158 17.38 0.04 6.62
CA GLY A 158 16.74 -1.19 6.13
C GLY A 158 15.38 -0.91 5.48
N TYR A 159 14.56 -0.06 6.10
CA TYR A 159 13.32 0.41 5.51
C TYR A 159 13.56 1.11 4.18
N GLY A 160 14.51 2.06 4.14
CA GLY A 160 14.89 2.78 2.93
C GLY A 160 15.37 1.85 1.81
N ALA A 161 16.25 0.91 2.13
CA ALA A 161 16.74 -0.11 1.20
C ALA A 161 15.60 -0.98 0.67
N GLY A 162 14.72 -1.47 1.55
CA GLY A 162 13.55 -2.27 1.17
C GLY A 162 12.58 -1.52 0.26
N LYS A 163 12.27 -0.25 0.57
CA LYS A 163 11.37 0.58 -0.23
C LYS A 163 12.00 1.04 -1.55
N GLY A 164 13.32 1.29 -1.59
CA GLY A 164 14.06 1.55 -2.82
C GLY A 164 14.08 0.32 -3.74
N GLY A 165 14.38 -0.86 -3.18
CA GLY A 165 14.33 -2.14 -3.88
C GLY A 165 12.94 -2.46 -4.41
N LEU A 166 11.87 -2.12 -3.66
CA LEU A 166 10.49 -2.28 -4.09
C LEU A 166 10.20 -1.50 -5.38
N VAL A 167 10.64 -0.24 -5.48
CA VAL A 167 10.44 0.58 -6.70
C VAL A 167 11.10 -0.07 -7.93
N GLN A 168 12.30 -0.63 -7.78
CA GLN A 168 12.94 -1.36 -8.87
C GLN A 168 12.25 -2.69 -9.19
N LEU A 169 11.79 -3.40 -8.15
CA LEU A 169 11.07 -4.67 -8.33
C LEU A 169 9.72 -4.47 -9.05
N ILE A 170 8.99 -3.40 -8.77
CA ILE A 170 7.75 -3.00 -9.47
C ILE A 170 7.99 -2.95 -10.99
N LYS A 171 9.06 -2.29 -11.46
CA LYS A 171 9.41 -2.21 -12.88
C LYS A 171 9.67 -3.59 -13.48
N THR A 172 10.42 -4.41 -12.77
CA THR A 172 10.76 -5.78 -13.21
C THR A 172 9.52 -6.66 -13.33
N LEU A 173 8.66 -6.64 -12.32
CA LEU A 173 7.45 -7.47 -12.30
C LEU A 173 6.39 -6.98 -13.29
N SER A 174 6.30 -5.68 -13.54
CA SER A 174 5.41 -5.14 -14.56
C SER A 174 5.75 -5.67 -15.94
N MET A 175 7.03 -5.71 -16.30
CA MET A 175 7.49 -6.31 -17.56
C MET A 175 7.24 -7.82 -17.60
N LYS A 176 7.53 -8.51 -16.48
CA LYS A 176 7.43 -9.98 -16.40
C LYS A 176 5.99 -10.48 -16.56
N TRP A 177 5.00 -9.73 -16.07
CA TRP A 177 3.60 -10.18 -16.02
C TRP A 177 2.66 -9.42 -16.96
N ALA A 178 3.18 -8.51 -17.80
CA ALA A 178 2.37 -7.74 -18.75
C ALA A 178 1.59 -8.63 -19.73
N GLU A 179 2.24 -9.66 -20.31
CA GLU A 179 1.59 -10.60 -21.23
C GLU A 179 0.47 -11.43 -20.57
N GLN A 180 0.47 -11.48 -19.23
CA GLN A 180 -0.57 -12.14 -18.43
C GLN A 180 -1.67 -11.18 -18.00
N SER A 181 -1.71 -9.97 -18.58
CA SER A 181 -2.66 -8.91 -18.27
C SER A 181 -2.65 -8.49 -16.79
N ILE A 182 -1.51 -8.56 -16.13
CA ILE A 182 -1.30 -8.10 -14.76
C ILE A 182 -0.46 -6.83 -14.79
N ARG A 183 -1.03 -5.72 -14.30
CA ARG A 183 -0.31 -4.47 -14.09
C ARG A 183 0.31 -4.45 -12.70
N VAL A 184 1.53 -3.91 -12.57
CA VAL A 184 2.23 -3.80 -11.29
C VAL A 184 2.72 -2.37 -11.13
N ASN A 185 2.20 -1.67 -10.11
CA ASN A 185 2.54 -0.29 -9.81
C ASN A 185 2.81 -0.09 -8.32
N ALA A 186 3.27 1.08 -7.95
CA ALA A 186 3.42 1.49 -6.56
C ALA A 186 2.83 2.88 -6.31
N VAL A 187 2.48 3.14 -5.05
CA VAL A 187 2.21 4.48 -4.52
C VAL A 187 3.25 4.77 -3.44
N ALA A 188 4.06 5.80 -3.65
CA ALA A 188 5.04 6.25 -2.68
C ALA A 188 4.41 7.32 -1.79
N ALA A 189 4.11 6.93 -0.54
CA ALA A 189 3.51 7.80 0.45
C ALA A 189 4.53 8.78 1.05
N GLY A 190 4.10 10.02 1.26
CA GLY A 190 4.80 11.01 2.06
C GLY A 190 4.48 10.87 3.56
N TYR A 191 4.48 11.99 4.28
CA TYR A 191 4.04 12.05 5.67
C TYR A 191 2.51 12.05 5.73
N ILE A 192 1.94 10.88 6.00
CA ILE A 192 0.50 10.63 6.09
C ILE A 192 0.11 10.45 7.57
N LYS A 193 -0.98 11.06 7.99
CA LYS A 193 -1.51 10.97 9.37
C LYS A 193 -1.93 9.54 9.69
N THR A 194 -1.07 8.81 10.39
CA THR A 194 -1.30 7.43 10.83
C THR A 194 -0.66 7.23 12.20
N ARG A 195 -0.98 6.15 12.87
CA ARG A 195 -0.32 5.79 14.14
C ARG A 195 1.21 5.74 14.01
N MET A 196 1.75 5.32 12.87
CA MET A 196 3.19 5.25 12.62
C MET A 196 3.86 6.63 12.63
N THR A 197 3.20 7.64 12.10
CA THR A 197 3.71 9.02 11.95
C THR A 197 3.26 9.94 13.08
N GLU A 198 2.33 9.49 13.92
CA GLU A 198 1.77 10.27 15.04
C GLU A 198 2.85 10.86 15.98
N PRO A 199 3.91 10.12 16.38
CA PRO A 199 4.95 10.69 17.23
C PRO A 199 5.69 11.87 16.57
N ILE A 200 5.85 11.83 15.26
CA ILE A 200 6.53 12.88 14.48
C ILE A 200 5.58 14.08 14.30
N ILE A 201 4.32 13.82 13.96
CA ILE A 201 3.31 14.86 13.69
C ILE A 201 2.99 15.65 14.97
N ASN A 202 2.95 14.98 16.12
CA ASN A 202 2.67 15.59 17.41
C ASN A 202 3.88 16.30 18.04
N SER A 203 5.08 16.15 17.50
CA SER A 203 6.26 16.90 17.92
C SER A 203 6.29 18.27 17.21
N GLU A 204 6.19 19.37 17.95
CA GLU A 204 6.19 20.72 17.37
C GLU A 204 7.45 21.01 16.56
N GLU A 205 8.60 20.57 17.06
CA GLU A 205 9.91 20.75 16.39
C GLU A 205 9.96 19.99 15.05
N PHE A 206 9.72 18.67 15.07
CA PHE A 206 9.81 17.86 13.86
C PHE A 206 8.72 18.17 12.85
N SER A 207 7.49 18.44 13.32
CA SER A 207 6.36 18.74 12.42
C SER A 207 6.57 20.02 11.64
N LYS A 208 7.14 21.07 12.29
CA LYS A 208 7.44 22.35 11.65
C LYS A 208 8.44 22.20 10.51
N ASP A 209 9.54 21.49 10.74
CA ASP A 209 10.57 21.29 9.71
C ASP A 209 10.04 20.48 8.53
N ILE A 210 9.28 19.43 8.81
CA ILE A 210 8.63 18.62 7.78
C ILE A 210 7.64 19.46 6.97
N LEU A 211 6.77 20.23 7.64
CA LEU A 211 5.80 21.09 6.97
C LEU A 211 6.47 22.19 6.14
N ASN A 212 7.61 22.69 6.58
CA ASN A 212 8.40 23.66 5.81
C ASN A 212 8.90 23.06 4.49
N ARG A 213 9.22 21.79 4.49
CA ARG A 213 9.66 21.07 3.28
C ARG A 213 8.51 20.58 2.39
N ILE A 214 7.34 20.26 2.94
CA ILE A 214 6.18 19.89 2.14
C ILE A 214 5.69 21.09 1.33
N ALA A 215 5.66 21.01 -0.01
CA ALA A 215 5.23 22.11 -0.86
C ALA A 215 3.77 22.54 -0.57
N LEU A 216 2.87 21.56 -0.32
CA LEU A 216 1.46 21.83 0.03
C LEU A 216 1.25 22.26 1.48
N LYS A 217 2.30 22.35 2.32
CA LYS A 217 2.27 22.84 3.71
C LYS A 217 1.26 22.13 4.63
N LYS A 218 0.94 20.88 4.34
CA LYS A 218 0.06 20.02 5.15
C LYS A 218 0.49 18.58 5.08
N PHE A 219 0.24 17.83 6.15
CA PHE A 219 0.35 16.37 6.13
C PHE A 219 -0.78 15.77 5.29
N GLY A 220 -0.50 14.66 4.60
CA GLY A 220 -1.52 13.92 3.87
C GLY A 220 -2.43 13.12 4.81
N ASP A 221 -3.61 12.82 4.33
CA ASP A 221 -4.55 11.91 4.98
C ASP A 221 -4.50 10.52 4.31
N PRO A 222 -4.81 9.42 5.01
CA PRO A 222 -4.86 8.08 4.41
C PRO A 222 -5.74 7.99 3.16
N ALA A 223 -6.78 8.83 3.07
CA ALA A 223 -7.65 8.92 1.89
C ALA A 223 -6.91 9.41 0.62
N ASP A 224 -5.88 10.25 0.76
CA ASP A 224 -5.09 10.71 -0.39
C ASP A 224 -4.37 9.54 -1.06
N ILE A 225 -3.85 8.59 -0.26
CA ILE A 225 -3.23 7.37 -0.76
C ILE A 225 -4.28 6.42 -1.34
N ALA A 226 -5.42 6.25 -0.67
CA ALA A 226 -6.49 5.39 -1.13
C ALA A 226 -7.01 5.84 -2.51
N ASN A 227 -7.24 7.12 -2.73
CA ASN A 227 -7.69 7.66 -4.01
C ASN A 227 -6.67 7.39 -5.15
N ALA A 228 -5.37 7.54 -4.88
CA ALA A 228 -4.32 7.23 -5.84
C ALA A 228 -4.29 5.73 -6.20
N VAL A 229 -4.49 4.85 -5.20
CA VAL A 229 -4.57 3.40 -5.39
C VAL A 229 -5.81 3.04 -6.24
N LEU A 230 -6.98 3.59 -5.94
CA LEU A 230 -8.18 3.37 -6.73
C LEU A 230 -7.97 3.82 -8.18
N PHE A 231 -7.41 5.00 -8.40
CA PHE A 231 -7.11 5.47 -9.76
C PHE A 231 -6.21 4.48 -10.52
N LEU A 232 -5.07 4.09 -9.93
CA LEU A 232 -4.11 3.20 -10.60
C LEU A 232 -4.67 1.81 -10.90
N THR A 233 -5.61 1.32 -10.09
CA THR A 233 -6.20 -0.01 -10.28
C THR A 233 -7.45 -0.01 -11.15
N SER A 234 -8.10 1.14 -11.33
CA SER A 234 -9.30 1.29 -12.16
C SER A 234 -9.02 1.12 -13.66
N SER A 235 -10.09 1.10 -14.45
CA SER A 235 -10.01 1.15 -15.91
C SER A 235 -9.35 2.42 -16.43
N SER A 236 -9.38 3.53 -15.67
CA SER A 236 -8.68 4.78 -16.02
C SER A 236 -7.16 4.62 -15.95
N GLY A 237 -6.65 3.72 -15.12
CA GLY A 237 -5.23 3.37 -15.01
C GLY A 237 -4.77 2.24 -15.94
N ARG A 238 -5.61 1.74 -16.84
CA ARG A 238 -5.33 0.52 -17.64
C ARG A 238 -4.05 0.56 -18.48
N TYR A 239 -3.55 1.75 -18.78
CA TYR A 239 -2.32 1.92 -19.57
C TYR A 239 -1.11 2.32 -18.72
N ILE A 240 -1.23 2.17 -17.38
CA ILE A 240 -0.17 2.47 -16.42
C ILE A 240 0.33 1.18 -15.80
N THR A 241 1.61 0.84 -16.03
CA THR A 241 2.29 -0.28 -15.38
C THR A 241 3.78 0.02 -15.22
N GLY A 242 4.39 -0.45 -14.15
CA GLY A 242 5.79 -0.17 -13.81
C GLY A 242 6.01 1.20 -13.15
N GLU A 243 4.95 1.94 -12.86
CA GLU A 243 5.01 3.31 -12.33
C GLU A 243 5.01 3.32 -10.79
N THR A 244 5.67 4.31 -10.23
CA THR A 244 5.61 4.64 -8.80
C THR A 244 5.11 6.07 -8.63
N LEU A 245 3.81 6.19 -8.36
CA LEU A 245 3.16 7.48 -8.15
C LEU A 245 3.50 8.04 -6.77
N ARG A 246 4.17 9.20 -6.72
CA ARG A 246 4.44 9.92 -5.46
C ARG A 246 3.19 10.68 -5.01
N VAL A 247 2.79 10.45 -3.76
CA VAL A 247 1.67 11.13 -3.08
C VAL A 247 2.21 11.65 -1.75
N ASP A 248 2.95 12.75 -1.81
CA ASP A 248 3.77 13.26 -0.72
C ASP A 248 3.67 14.79 -0.52
N GLY A 249 2.71 15.42 -1.17
CA GLY A 249 2.53 16.87 -1.10
C GLY A 249 3.69 17.70 -1.63
N GLY A 250 4.56 17.08 -2.45
CA GLY A 250 5.77 17.69 -3.01
C GLY A 250 6.98 17.64 -2.07
N TYR A 251 6.96 16.81 -1.02
CA TYR A 251 8.07 16.68 -0.09
C TYR A 251 9.37 16.22 -0.78
N SER A 252 9.28 15.22 -1.66
CA SER A 252 10.48 14.62 -2.28
C SER A 252 11.09 15.44 -3.42
N ILE A 253 10.45 16.53 -3.84
CA ILE A 253 10.96 17.43 -4.90
C ILE A 253 11.40 18.79 -4.36
N SER A 254 11.19 19.05 -3.08
CA SER A 254 11.63 20.29 -2.41
C SER A 254 13.07 20.14 -1.93
N SER A 255 13.85 21.19 -2.12
CA SER A 255 15.25 21.33 -1.64
C SER A 255 15.28 21.79 -0.20
#